data_d2269d8c744b9be7d4a79a4f6c80fbf7
#
_entry.id   d2269d8c744b9be7d4a79a4f6c80fbf7
#
_cell.length_a   1.000
_cell.length_b   1.000
_cell.length_c   1.000
_cell.angle_alpha   90.00
_cell.angle_beta   90.00
_cell.angle_gamma   90.00
#
_symmetry.space_group_name_H-M   'P 1'
#
loop_
_entity.id
_entity.type
_entity.pdbx_description
1 polymer ?
#
loop_
_entity_poly.entity_id
_entity_poly.type
_entity_poly.pdbx_seq_one_letter_code
_entity_poly.pdbx_strand_id
1 'polypeptide(L)'
;VNTFIFVADIFVEQYRGGAELTTHAIMSNNGNIANIIKINCKNLTVQILEKYKDCYFVVCNFATLDDNVKLYMCKNIKYSIIEYDYKFCQYRSMEKHKTITGDNCDCVESTKGKINSAFYGYAQRLWFMSEGQKNIFLSKLKTIKKENCEVLSSVFSDGDLDFMESIKDNEKNDKYLILSSDSWIKGTKQCIQYAKDNNLEYELVKNLPYHELLIKMSTSRGLIFLPLGFDTCPRIVIEAKLLGCDVITNENVQHRDEEWFSSEEQCRAYMKTRASRFWGFYFWKYYDSNEKKYEE
;
A
#
# COMPACT_ATOMS: atom_id res chain seq x y z
N VAL A 1 -5.32 15.32 22.33
CA VAL A 1 -4.69 14.65 21.18
C VAL A 1 -5.40 13.34 20.97
N ASN A 2 -5.94 13.11 19.75
CA ASN A 2 -6.67 11.90 19.43
C ASN A 2 -5.73 10.71 19.33
N THR A 3 -6.14 9.57 19.88
CA THR A 3 -5.38 8.33 19.80
C THR A 3 -5.87 7.49 18.62
N PHE A 4 -4.94 7.12 17.75
CA PHE A 4 -5.14 6.21 16.62
C PHE A 4 -4.44 4.88 16.89
N ILE A 5 -5.17 3.78 16.70
CA ILE A 5 -4.65 2.43 16.84
C ILE A 5 -4.36 1.87 15.45
N PHE A 6 -3.08 1.77 15.10
CA PHE A 6 -2.68 1.11 13.85
C PHE A 6 -2.56 -0.40 14.08
N VAL A 7 -3.28 -1.16 13.26
CA VAL A 7 -3.33 -2.62 13.32
C VAL A 7 -2.74 -3.18 12.03
N ALA A 8 -1.72 -4.03 12.14
CA ALA A 8 -1.10 -4.67 10.99
C ALA A 8 -0.58 -6.07 11.34
N ASP A 9 -0.39 -6.93 10.33
CA ASP A 9 0.25 -8.23 10.51
C ASP A 9 1.67 -8.06 11.08
N ILE A 10 2.44 -7.14 10.49
CA ILE A 10 3.80 -6.75 10.88
C ILE A 10 4.02 -5.26 10.64
N PHE A 11 5.00 -4.67 11.33
CA PHE A 11 5.44 -3.29 11.17
C PHE A 11 6.88 -3.21 10.67
N VAL A 12 7.33 -2.00 10.31
CA VAL A 12 8.66 -1.75 9.71
C VAL A 12 9.84 -2.23 10.57
N GLU A 13 9.67 -2.31 11.88
CA GLU A 13 10.68 -2.84 12.82
C GLU A 13 10.87 -4.35 12.65
N GLN A 14 9.87 -5.05 12.13
CA GLN A 14 9.88 -6.50 11.94
C GLN A 14 10.25 -6.88 10.50
N TYR A 15 9.78 -6.10 9.52
CA TYR A 15 10.04 -6.31 8.09
C TYR A 15 9.90 -5.01 7.31
N ARG A 16 10.78 -4.76 6.35
CA ARG A 16 10.81 -3.53 5.54
C ARG A 16 10.30 -3.78 4.11
N GLY A 17 9.03 -4.12 3.97
CA GLY A 17 8.35 -4.19 2.68
C GLY A 17 7.65 -2.89 2.32
N GLY A 18 7.10 -2.82 1.09
CA GLY A 18 6.43 -1.61 0.60
C GLY A 18 5.22 -1.18 1.44
N ALA A 19 4.43 -2.14 1.93
CA ALA A 19 3.27 -1.88 2.78
C ALA A 19 3.69 -1.34 4.15
N GLU A 20 4.73 -1.95 4.77
CA GLU A 20 5.25 -1.57 6.08
C GLU A 20 5.90 -0.18 6.02
N LEU A 21 6.67 0.13 4.96
CA LEU A 21 7.26 1.44 4.72
C LEU A 21 6.18 2.51 4.50
N THR A 22 5.12 2.21 3.74
CA THR A 22 3.98 3.12 3.54
C THR A 22 3.24 3.38 4.86
N THR A 23 2.94 2.33 5.62
CA THR A 23 2.30 2.46 6.95
C THR A 23 3.17 3.30 7.89
N HIS A 24 4.48 3.06 7.91
CA HIS A 24 5.44 3.82 8.72
C HIS A 24 5.46 5.31 8.33
N ALA A 25 5.52 5.61 7.03
CA ALA A 25 5.52 6.98 6.53
C ALA A 25 4.23 7.73 6.91
N ILE A 26 3.06 7.08 6.86
CA ILE A 26 1.80 7.65 7.35
C ILE A 26 1.90 8.00 8.83
N MET A 27 2.39 7.08 9.66
CA MET A 27 2.51 7.30 11.10
C MET A 27 3.51 8.40 11.44
N SER A 28 4.65 8.46 10.74
CA SER A 28 5.73 9.43 10.99
C SER A 28 5.34 10.85 10.56
N ASN A 29 4.54 10.98 9.49
CA ASN A 29 4.12 12.26 8.94
C ASN A 29 2.78 12.75 9.56
N ASN A 30 2.50 12.41 10.82
CA ASN A 30 1.25 12.83 11.48
C ASN A 30 1.29 14.27 12.04
N GLY A 31 2.40 15.01 11.89
CA GLY A 31 2.52 16.39 12.37
C GLY A 31 2.31 16.57 13.88
N ASN A 32 2.51 15.52 14.67
CA ASN A 32 2.24 15.49 16.13
C ASN A 32 0.77 15.75 16.51
N ILE A 33 -0.16 15.58 15.57
CA ILE A 33 -1.59 15.82 15.78
C ILE A 33 -2.32 14.60 16.35
N ALA A 34 -1.69 13.40 16.27
CA ALA A 34 -2.23 12.15 16.76
C ALA A 34 -1.24 11.40 17.66
N ASN A 35 -1.75 10.81 18.74
CA ASN A 35 -1.04 9.76 19.48
C ASN A 35 -1.23 8.44 18.76
N ILE A 36 -0.15 7.70 18.48
CA ILE A 36 -0.18 6.46 17.70
C ILE A 36 0.20 5.27 18.58
N ILE A 37 -0.66 4.26 18.58
CA ILE A 37 -0.41 2.95 19.18
C ILE A 37 -0.38 1.91 18.06
N LYS A 38 0.64 1.03 18.06
CA LYS A 38 0.77 -0.08 17.10
C LYS A 38 0.39 -1.39 17.75
N ILE A 39 -0.46 -2.18 17.10
CA ILE A 39 -0.86 -3.51 17.55
C ILE A 39 -0.75 -4.49 16.37
N ASN A 40 0.02 -5.58 16.55
CA ASN A 40 0.03 -6.65 15.54
C ASN A 40 -1.32 -7.38 15.53
N CYS A 41 -1.81 -7.76 14.35
CA CYS A 41 -3.10 -8.45 14.16
C CYS A 41 -3.27 -9.66 15.10
N LYS A 42 -2.23 -10.48 15.23
CA LYS A 42 -2.24 -11.67 16.11
C LYS A 42 -2.43 -11.38 17.60
N ASN A 43 -2.16 -10.15 18.03
CA ASN A 43 -2.27 -9.69 19.41
C ASN A 43 -3.57 -8.92 19.66
N LEU A 44 -4.34 -8.59 18.62
CA LEU A 44 -5.59 -7.85 18.76
C LEU A 44 -6.70 -8.81 19.22
N THR A 45 -7.24 -8.54 20.38
CA THR A 45 -8.35 -9.32 20.99
C THR A 45 -9.56 -8.42 21.23
N VAL A 46 -10.72 -9.01 21.48
CA VAL A 46 -11.94 -8.27 21.82
C VAL A 46 -11.72 -7.43 23.09
N GLN A 47 -10.97 -7.94 24.08
CA GLN A 47 -10.65 -7.19 25.30
C GLN A 47 -9.84 -5.92 25.01
N ILE A 48 -8.90 -6.00 24.06
CA ILE A 48 -8.12 -4.82 23.62
C ILE A 48 -9.01 -3.85 22.86
N LEU A 49 -9.91 -4.34 22.01
CA LEU A 49 -10.89 -3.48 21.31
C LEU A 49 -11.78 -2.73 22.30
N GLU A 50 -12.29 -3.39 23.34
CA GLU A 50 -13.09 -2.77 24.40
C GLU A 50 -12.30 -1.69 25.17
N LYS A 51 -11.03 -1.99 25.51
CA LYS A 51 -10.15 -1.04 26.19
C LYS A 51 -9.97 0.26 25.41
N TYR A 52 -9.92 0.18 24.08
CA TYR A 52 -9.66 1.29 23.17
C TYR A 52 -10.87 1.66 22.29
N LYS A 53 -12.10 1.30 22.72
CA LYS A 53 -13.31 1.48 21.88
C LYS A 53 -13.59 2.90 21.44
N ASP A 54 -13.15 3.88 22.21
CA ASP A 54 -13.31 5.32 21.91
C ASP A 54 -12.19 5.87 21.00
N CYS A 55 -11.17 5.06 20.70
CA CYS A 55 -10.11 5.38 19.76
C CYS A 55 -10.52 5.06 18.32
N TYR A 56 -9.79 5.65 17.36
CA TYR A 56 -9.98 5.33 15.96
C TYR A 56 -8.97 4.26 15.51
N PHE A 57 -9.45 3.22 14.84
CA PHE A 57 -8.59 2.15 14.35
C PHE A 57 -8.27 2.32 12.87
N VAL A 58 -7.01 2.15 12.52
CA VAL A 58 -6.52 2.08 11.13
C VAL A 58 -5.97 0.69 10.90
N VAL A 59 -6.70 -0.12 10.14
CA VAL A 59 -6.32 -1.49 9.82
C VAL A 59 -5.53 -1.49 8.51
N CYS A 60 -4.30 -1.97 8.56
CA CYS A 60 -3.39 -2.04 7.42
C CYS A 60 -3.39 -3.45 6.81
N ASN A 61 -2.24 -4.13 6.74
CA ASN A 61 -2.23 -5.56 6.41
C ASN A 61 -2.90 -6.36 7.53
N PHE A 62 -3.93 -7.15 7.19
CA PHE A 62 -4.74 -7.88 8.17
C PHE A 62 -5.00 -9.35 7.80
N ALA A 63 -4.05 -9.97 7.09
CA ALA A 63 -4.21 -11.36 6.64
C ALA A 63 -4.31 -12.35 7.82
N THR A 64 -3.68 -12.02 8.95
CA THR A 64 -3.66 -12.84 10.18
C THR A 64 -4.67 -12.38 11.24
N LEU A 65 -5.51 -11.38 10.95
CA LEU A 65 -6.53 -10.91 11.89
C LEU A 65 -7.64 -11.94 12.04
N ASP A 66 -7.96 -12.28 13.29
CA ASP A 66 -8.99 -13.27 13.62
C ASP A 66 -10.38 -12.83 13.13
N ASP A 67 -11.16 -13.78 12.62
CA ASP A 67 -12.47 -13.51 12.03
C ASP A 67 -13.50 -13.05 13.06
N ASN A 68 -13.44 -13.52 14.32
CA ASN A 68 -14.31 -13.03 15.39
C ASN A 68 -13.98 -11.59 15.76
N VAL A 69 -12.68 -11.22 15.74
CA VAL A 69 -12.22 -9.84 15.96
C VAL A 69 -12.76 -8.93 14.85
N LYS A 70 -12.67 -9.33 13.56
CA LYS A 70 -13.26 -8.59 12.45
C LYS A 70 -14.78 -8.38 12.64
N LEU A 71 -15.51 -9.44 12.96
CA LEU A 71 -16.96 -9.38 13.18
C LEU A 71 -17.31 -8.48 14.37
N TYR A 72 -16.52 -8.51 15.42
CA TYR A 72 -16.69 -7.61 16.56
C TYR A 72 -16.47 -6.15 16.16
N MET A 73 -15.39 -5.88 15.40
CA MET A 73 -15.07 -4.53 14.91
C MET A 73 -16.19 -3.97 14.03
N CYS A 74 -16.78 -4.79 13.15
CA CYS A 74 -17.91 -4.37 12.29
C CYS A 74 -19.07 -3.75 13.08
N LYS A 75 -19.30 -4.21 14.30
CA LYS A 75 -20.47 -3.79 15.11
C LYS A 75 -20.15 -2.69 16.11
N ASN A 76 -18.92 -2.63 16.61
CA ASN A 76 -18.61 -1.90 17.84
C ASN A 76 -17.48 -0.88 17.71
N ILE A 77 -16.71 -0.90 16.63
CA ILE A 77 -15.47 -0.11 16.51
C ILE A 77 -15.53 0.81 15.29
N LYS A 78 -15.00 2.03 15.46
CA LYS A 78 -14.76 2.95 14.34
C LYS A 78 -13.42 2.63 13.71
N TYR A 79 -13.40 2.27 12.43
CA TYR A 79 -12.15 1.94 11.75
C TYR A 79 -12.16 2.29 10.27
N SER A 80 -10.96 2.42 9.73
CA SER A 80 -10.69 2.45 8.29
C SER A 80 -9.70 1.35 7.92
N ILE A 81 -9.63 1.04 6.63
CA ILE A 81 -8.72 0.02 6.10
C ILE A 81 -7.81 0.67 5.06
N ILE A 82 -6.50 0.40 5.15
CA ILE A 82 -5.55 0.65 4.06
C ILE A 82 -5.28 -0.70 3.40
N GLU A 83 -5.73 -0.84 2.16
CA GLU A 83 -5.67 -2.11 1.44
C GLU A 83 -4.49 -2.13 0.48
N TYR A 84 -3.52 -3.02 0.73
CA TYR A 84 -2.29 -3.12 -0.04
C TYR A 84 -2.34 -4.17 -1.17
N ASP A 85 -3.29 -5.10 -1.11
CA ASP A 85 -3.43 -6.20 -2.08
C ASP A 85 -4.91 -6.59 -2.28
N TYR A 86 -5.25 -7.88 -2.40
CA TYR A 86 -6.60 -8.35 -2.64
C TYR A 86 -7.04 -9.37 -1.60
N LYS A 87 -7.19 -8.93 -0.31
CA LYS A 87 -7.50 -9.82 0.81
C LYS A 87 -8.92 -10.43 0.78
N PHE A 88 -9.76 -10.08 -0.19
CA PHE A 88 -10.96 -10.87 -0.47
C PHE A 88 -10.62 -12.22 -1.12
N CYS A 89 -9.46 -12.35 -1.76
CA CYS A 89 -8.94 -13.58 -2.33
C CYS A 89 -8.01 -14.29 -1.33
N GLN A 90 -8.17 -15.60 -1.16
CA GLN A 90 -7.31 -16.41 -0.27
C GLN A 90 -5.81 -16.38 -0.65
N TYR A 91 -5.50 -16.15 -1.92
CA TYR A 91 -4.12 -16.01 -2.41
C TYR A 91 -3.64 -14.57 -2.46
N ARG A 92 -4.48 -13.61 -2.05
CA ARG A 92 -4.21 -12.16 -2.09
C ARG A 92 -3.88 -11.64 -3.51
N SER A 93 -4.21 -12.43 -4.55
CA SER A 93 -4.07 -12.12 -5.97
C SER A 93 -5.03 -13.01 -6.76
N MET A 94 -5.80 -12.43 -7.65
CA MET A 94 -6.72 -13.16 -8.53
C MET A 94 -5.96 -13.96 -9.60
N GLU A 95 -4.85 -13.42 -10.10
CA GLU A 95 -3.99 -14.05 -11.08
C GLU A 95 -3.31 -15.28 -10.49
N LYS A 96 -2.80 -15.17 -9.25
CA LYS A 96 -2.25 -16.32 -8.52
C LYS A 96 -3.31 -17.36 -8.23
N HIS A 97 -4.53 -16.94 -7.86
CA HIS A 97 -5.66 -17.86 -7.70
C HIS A 97 -5.87 -18.66 -8.97
N LYS A 98 -6.01 -17.99 -10.12
CA LYS A 98 -6.21 -18.62 -11.42
C LYS A 98 -5.05 -19.56 -11.81
N THR A 99 -3.82 -19.16 -11.53
CA THR A 99 -2.64 -19.99 -11.82
C THR A 99 -2.62 -21.28 -11.00
N ILE A 100 -3.09 -21.23 -9.75
CA ILE A 100 -3.07 -22.38 -8.83
C ILE A 100 -4.28 -23.30 -9.06
N THR A 101 -5.47 -22.72 -9.26
CA THR A 101 -6.73 -23.47 -9.33
C THR A 101 -7.20 -23.81 -10.76
N GLY A 102 -6.73 -23.06 -11.75
CA GLY A 102 -7.24 -23.08 -13.13
C GLY A 102 -8.48 -22.18 -13.34
N ASP A 103 -9.15 -21.78 -12.27
CA ASP A 103 -10.43 -21.07 -12.31
C ASP A 103 -10.30 -19.58 -11.96
N ASN A 104 -11.29 -18.78 -12.35
CA ASN A 104 -11.38 -17.38 -11.91
C ASN A 104 -11.68 -17.31 -10.42
N CYS A 105 -11.15 -16.27 -9.75
CA CYS A 105 -11.34 -16.09 -8.33
C CYS A 105 -12.81 -15.84 -7.95
N ASP A 106 -13.37 -16.76 -7.17
CA ASP A 106 -14.71 -16.75 -6.56
C ASP A 106 -14.66 -16.64 -5.02
N CYS A 107 -13.47 -16.36 -4.45
CA CYS A 107 -13.24 -16.36 -3.01
C CYS A 107 -14.22 -15.48 -2.22
N VAL A 108 -14.84 -14.48 -2.83
CA VAL A 108 -15.86 -13.62 -2.20
C VAL A 108 -17.09 -14.40 -1.75
N GLU A 109 -17.38 -15.56 -2.38
CA GLU A 109 -18.53 -16.41 -2.03
C GLU A 109 -18.22 -17.37 -0.87
N SER A 110 -16.96 -17.58 -0.55
CA SER A 110 -16.54 -18.41 0.59
C SER A 110 -16.94 -17.74 1.92
N THR A 111 -16.99 -18.53 3.00
CA THR A 111 -17.27 -18.01 4.36
C THR A 111 -16.28 -16.90 4.73
N LYS A 112 -14.98 -17.12 4.52
CA LYS A 112 -13.94 -16.12 4.81
C LYS A 112 -14.07 -14.89 3.91
N GLY A 113 -14.41 -15.08 2.63
CA GLY A 113 -14.66 -13.99 1.70
C GLY A 113 -15.87 -13.13 2.12
N LYS A 114 -16.96 -13.73 2.60
CA LYS A 114 -18.11 -13.03 3.12
C LYS A 114 -17.80 -12.24 4.40
N ILE A 115 -17.00 -12.80 5.31
CA ILE A 115 -16.51 -12.09 6.51
C ILE A 115 -15.65 -10.89 6.10
N ASN A 116 -14.70 -11.07 5.19
CA ASN A 116 -13.87 -9.98 4.69
C ASN A 116 -14.72 -8.93 3.95
N SER A 117 -15.72 -9.34 3.14
CA SER A 117 -16.63 -8.41 2.46
C SER A 117 -17.42 -7.56 3.46
N ALA A 118 -17.92 -8.15 4.56
CA ALA A 118 -18.56 -7.41 5.63
C ALA A 118 -17.55 -6.44 6.30
N PHE A 119 -16.34 -6.91 6.60
CA PHE A 119 -15.30 -6.11 7.23
C PHE A 119 -14.93 -4.88 6.38
N TYR A 120 -14.83 -5.01 5.05
CA TYR A 120 -14.70 -3.84 4.17
C TYR A 120 -15.94 -2.96 4.16
N GLY A 121 -17.13 -3.55 4.14
CA GLY A 121 -18.39 -2.80 4.05
C GLY A 121 -18.72 -1.93 5.26
N TYR A 122 -18.24 -2.31 6.45
CA TYR A 122 -18.43 -1.56 7.69
C TYR A 122 -17.32 -0.53 7.97
N ALA A 123 -16.22 -0.55 7.22
CA ALA A 123 -15.17 0.44 7.36
C ALA A 123 -15.67 1.84 6.97
N GLN A 124 -15.32 2.85 7.78
CA GLN A 124 -15.70 4.25 7.51
C GLN A 124 -14.96 4.83 6.29
N ARG A 125 -13.77 4.32 6.00
CA ARG A 125 -12.97 4.67 4.83
C ARG A 125 -12.15 3.47 4.38
N LEU A 126 -12.07 3.30 3.07
CA LEU A 126 -11.19 2.34 2.39
C LEU A 126 -10.16 3.14 1.58
N TRP A 127 -8.89 2.94 1.90
CA TRP A 127 -7.77 3.54 1.21
C TRP A 127 -7.13 2.50 0.30
N PHE A 128 -7.16 2.76 -0.99
CA PHE A 128 -6.59 1.89 -2.02
C PHE A 128 -5.26 2.43 -2.54
N MET A 129 -4.46 1.57 -3.13
CA MET A 129 -3.14 1.93 -3.63
C MET A 129 -3.18 2.47 -5.05
N SER A 130 -4.25 2.21 -5.83
CA SER A 130 -4.43 2.69 -7.20
C SER A 130 -5.90 2.73 -7.58
N GLU A 131 -6.23 3.49 -8.62
CA GLU A 131 -7.58 3.49 -9.22
C GLU A 131 -7.95 2.08 -9.73
N GLY A 132 -6.99 1.36 -10.33
CA GLY A 132 -7.20 -0.01 -10.79
C GLY A 132 -7.63 -0.93 -9.66
N GLN A 133 -6.93 -0.89 -8.51
CA GLN A 133 -7.29 -1.67 -7.33
C GLN A 133 -8.69 -1.30 -6.82
N LYS A 134 -8.96 0.00 -6.63
CA LYS A 134 -10.28 0.50 -6.17
C LYS A 134 -11.41 0.00 -7.06
N ASN A 135 -11.26 0.08 -8.37
CA ASN A 135 -12.27 -0.36 -9.33
C ASN A 135 -12.52 -1.87 -9.25
N ILE A 136 -11.49 -2.69 -9.06
CA ILE A 136 -11.63 -4.13 -8.86
C ILE A 136 -12.43 -4.41 -7.58
N PHE A 137 -12.12 -3.75 -6.47
CA PHE A 137 -12.86 -3.90 -5.22
C PHE A 137 -14.34 -3.51 -5.37
N LEU A 138 -14.63 -2.37 -6.00
CA LEU A 138 -16.00 -1.92 -6.28
C LEU A 138 -16.78 -2.91 -7.17
N SER A 139 -16.11 -3.56 -8.11
CA SER A 139 -16.74 -4.56 -8.96
C SER A 139 -17.01 -5.90 -8.25
N LYS A 140 -16.13 -6.31 -7.32
CA LYS A 140 -16.19 -7.60 -6.64
C LYS A 140 -17.01 -7.59 -5.35
N LEU A 141 -16.99 -6.49 -4.59
CA LEU A 141 -17.62 -6.39 -3.28
C LEU A 141 -18.79 -5.42 -3.30
N LYS A 142 -20.02 -5.94 -3.38
CA LYS A 142 -21.23 -5.14 -3.38
C LYS A 142 -21.53 -4.48 -2.02
N THR A 143 -20.83 -4.88 -0.97
CA THR A 143 -21.00 -4.35 0.39
C THR A 143 -20.34 -3.00 0.60
N ILE A 144 -19.35 -2.63 -0.23
CA ILE A 144 -18.61 -1.37 -0.09
C ILE A 144 -19.33 -0.24 -0.81
N LYS A 145 -19.27 0.95 -0.22
CA LYS A 145 -19.85 2.17 -0.78
C LYS A 145 -18.77 3.00 -1.47
N LYS A 146 -19.05 3.45 -2.69
CA LYS A 146 -18.08 4.21 -3.51
C LYS A 146 -17.60 5.48 -2.80
N GLU A 147 -18.48 6.17 -2.08
CA GLU A 147 -18.18 7.39 -1.32
C GLU A 147 -17.21 7.15 -0.16
N ASN A 148 -17.07 5.91 0.31
CA ASN A 148 -16.10 5.53 1.34
C ASN A 148 -14.75 5.09 0.76
N CYS A 149 -14.61 5.04 -0.56
CA CYS A 149 -13.42 4.53 -1.26
C CYS A 149 -12.57 5.67 -1.80
N GLU A 150 -11.28 5.68 -1.49
CA GLU A 150 -10.35 6.68 -1.98
C GLU A 150 -8.99 6.06 -2.33
N VAL A 151 -8.27 6.64 -3.28
CA VAL A 151 -6.90 6.24 -3.61
C VAL A 151 -5.93 7.05 -2.76
N LEU A 152 -5.14 6.33 -1.96
CA LEU A 152 -4.05 6.90 -1.18
C LEU A 152 -2.73 6.81 -1.93
N SER A 153 -2.50 5.70 -2.61
CA SER A 153 -1.20 5.29 -3.18
C SER A 153 -0.14 4.99 -2.11
N SER A 154 1.08 4.71 -2.52
CA SER A 154 2.19 4.61 -1.59
C SER A 154 2.48 5.95 -0.93
N VAL A 155 2.87 5.92 0.34
CA VAL A 155 3.24 7.12 1.10
C VAL A 155 4.73 7.06 1.43
N PHE A 156 5.41 8.18 1.24
CA PHE A 156 6.82 8.37 1.58
C PHE A 156 6.94 9.34 2.74
N SER A 157 7.97 9.17 3.57
CA SER A 157 8.33 10.20 4.53
C SER A 157 8.97 11.40 3.83
N ASP A 158 8.84 12.59 4.40
CA ASP A 158 9.49 13.78 3.86
C ASP A 158 11.01 13.55 3.75
N GLY A 159 11.62 12.89 4.75
CA GLY A 159 13.04 12.56 4.73
C GLY A 159 13.43 11.62 3.57
N ASP A 160 12.58 10.63 3.22
CA ASP A 160 12.84 9.77 2.05
C ASP A 160 12.73 10.54 0.73
N LEU A 161 11.75 11.45 0.62
CA LEU A 161 11.59 12.28 -0.57
C LEU A 161 12.76 13.26 -0.74
N ASP A 162 13.20 13.90 0.35
CA ASP A 162 14.34 14.82 0.36
C ASP A 162 15.65 14.06 0.06
N PHE A 163 15.81 12.85 0.61
CA PHE A 163 16.97 12.01 0.29
C PHE A 163 17.01 11.64 -1.19
N MET A 164 15.91 11.18 -1.78
CA MET A 164 15.83 10.89 -3.22
C MET A 164 16.10 12.14 -4.06
N GLU A 165 15.60 13.31 -3.66
CA GLU A 165 15.91 14.57 -4.35
C GLU A 165 17.41 14.89 -4.33
N SER A 166 18.08 14.65 -3.21
CA SER A 166 19.51 14.94 -3.07
C SER A 166 20.45 14.05 -3.90
N ILE A 167 19.97 12.87 -4.33
CA ILE A 167 20.77 11.88 -5.06
C ILE A 167 20.29 11.62 -6.51
N LYS A 168 19.21 12.23 -6.97
CA LYS A 168 18.62 11.93 -8.28
C LYS A 168 19.53 12.26 -9.46
N ASP A 169 20.37 13.28 -9.31
CA ASP A 169 21.27 13.77 -10.35
C ASP A 169 22.64 13.04 -10.36
N ASN A 170 22.77 11.94 -9.63
CA ASN A 170 23.97 11.11 -9.69
C ASN A 170 24.23 10.61 -11.12
N GLU A 171 25.51 10.52 -11.50
CA GLU A 171 25.92 9.95 -12.78
C GLU A 171 25.42 8.51 -12.94
N LYS A 172 24.71 8.22 -14.03
CA LYS A 172 24.11 6.91 -14.29
C LYS A 172 25.02 6.04 -15.17
N ASN A 173 25.14 4.77 -14.80
CA ASN A 173 25.73 3.74 -15.67
C ASN A 173 24.67 3.19 -16.66
N ASP A 174 25.07 2.29 -17.56
CA ASP A 174 24.20 1.73 -18.60
C ASP A 174 23.34 0.53 -18.15
N LYS A 175 23.39 0.15 -16.87
CA LYS A 175 22.70 -1.05 -16.37
C LYS A 175 21.32 -0.76 -15.82
N TYR A 176 20.40 -1.65 -16.12
CA TYR A 176 19.08 -1.71 -15.47
C TYR A 176 19.15 -2.53 -14.19
N LEU A 177 18.45 -2.13 -13.16
CA LEU A 177 18.27 -2.95 -11.97
C LEU A 177 17.08 -3.90 -12.16
N ILE A 178 17.23 -5.12 -11.65
CA ILE A 178 16.17 -6.12 -11.54
C ILE A 178 16.17 -6.63 -10.10
N LEU A 179 15.00 -6.59 -9.44
CA LEU A 179 14.85 -7.19 -8.11
C LEU A 179 14.97 -8.72 -8.20
N SER A 180 15.94 -9.28 -7.49
CA SER A 180 16.01 -10.72 -7.24
C SER A 180 15.13 -11.07 -6.06
N SER A 181 13.92 -11.54 -6.32
CA SER A 181 12.92 -11.85 -5.32
C SER A 181 12.38 -13.26 -5.53
N ASP A 182 12.19 -13.98 -4.42
CA ASP A 182 11.51 -15.28 -4.41
C ASP A 182 9.98 -15.14 -4.46
N SER A 183 9.48 -13.91 -4.34
CA SER A 183 8.05 -13.62 -4.43
C SER A 183 7.55 -13.78 -5.86
N TRP A 184 6.54 -14.64 -6.03
CA TRP A 184 5.92 -14.93 -7.32
C TRP A 184 5.56 -13.66 -8.10
N ILE A 185 4.98 -12.67 -7.43
CA ILE A 185 4.46 -11.48 -8.08
C ILE A 185 5.56 -10.60 -8.72
N LYS A 186 6.79 -10.64 -8.20
CA LYS A 186 7.85 -9.70 -8.63
C LYS A 186 8.40 -9.98 -10.03
N GLY A 187 8.12 -11.13 -10.62
CA GLY A 187 8.45 -11.43 -12.01
C GLY A 187 9.95 -11.42 -12.34
N THR A 188 10.84 -11.78 -11.39
CA THR A 188 12.30 -11.72 -11.58
C THR A 188 12.76 -12.44 -12.85
N LYS A 189 12.23 -13.64 -13.13
CA LYS A 189 12.60 -14.41 -14.33
C LYS A 189 12.17 -13.70 -15.62
N GLN A 190 11.00 -13.10 -15.63
CA GLN A 190 10.46 -12.32 -16.75
C GLN A 190 11.29 -11.07 -17.02
N CYS A 191 11.72 -10.38 -15.97
CA CYS A 191 12.61 -9.22 -16.09
C CYS A 191 13.95 -9.62 -16.70
N ILE A 192 14.56 -10.73 -16.26
CA ILE A 192 15.82 -11.25 -16.80
C ILE A 192 15.65 -11.64 -18.26
N GLN A 193 14.56 -12.35 -18.61
CA GLN A 193 14.30 -12.75 -19.99
C GLN A 193 14.11 -11.53 -20.89
N TYR A 194 13.33 -10.55 -20.46
CA TYR A 194 13.15 -9.29 -21.18
C TYR A 194 14.46 -8.57 -21.45
N ALA A 195 15.34 -8.47 -20.43
CA ALA A 195 16.64 -7.82 -20.59
C ALA A 195 17.50 -8.54 -21.66
N LYS A 196 17.53 -9.87 -21.64
CA LYS A 196 18.27 -10.68 -22.62
C LYS A 196 17.71 -10.51 -24.04
N ASP A 197 16.40 -10.58 -24.20
CA ASP A 197 15.74 -10.47 -25.51
C ASP A 197 15.93 -9.10 -26.16
N ASN A 198 16.15 -8.07 -25.33
CA ASN A 198 16.38 -6.69 -25.79
C ASN A 198 17.85 -6.24 -25.71
N ASN A 199 18.80 -7.15 -25.43
CA ASN A 199 20.23 -6.87 -25.29
C ASN A 199 20.51 -5.72 -24.30
N LEU A 200 19.77 -5.69 -23.17
CA LEU A 200 19.96 -4.70 -22.11
C LEU A 200 20.95 -5.23 -21.07
N GLU A 201 21.91 -4.42 -20.68
CA GLU A 201 22.74 -4.72 -19.51
C GLU A 201 21.91 -4.58 -18.23
N TYR A 202 22.07 -5.52 -17.31
CA TYR A 202 21.33 -5.52 -16.06
C TYR A 202 22.15 -6.01 -14.88
N GLU A 203 21.70 -5.64 -13.69
CA GLU A 203 22.24 -6.09 -12.42
C GLU A 203 21.11 -6.58 -11.51
N LEU A 204 21.32 -7.73 -10.87
CA LEU A 204 20.37 -8.27 -9.89
C LEU A 204 20.66 -7.67 -8.51
N VAL A 205 19.61 -7.15 -7.86
CA VAL A 205 19.71 -6.65 -6.50
C VAL A 205 18.84 -7.48 -5.56
N LYS A 206 19.40 -7.86 -4.41
CA LYS A 206 18.68 -8.66 -3.39
C LYS A 206 19.08 -8.19 -2.00
N ASN A 207 18.07 -7.99 -1.14
CA ASN A 207 18.26 -7.72 0.30
C ASN A 207 19.17 -6.53 0.64
N LEU A 208 19.20 -5.50 -0.21
CA LEU A 208 19.88 -4.26 0.13
C LEU A 208 19.12 -3.47 1.20
N PRO A 209 19.83 -2.82 2.15
CA PRO A 209 19.23 -1.80 2.99
C PRO A 209 18.56 -0.72 2.14
N TYR A 210 17.47 -0.14 2.64
CA TYR A 210 16.60 0.74 1.84
C TYR A 210 17.37 1.90 1.19
N HIS A 211 18.15 2.66 1.95
CA HIS A 211 18.91 3.78 1.39
C HIS A 211 20.02 3.32 0.43
N GLU A 212 20.63 2.17 0.66
CA GLU A 212 21.61 1.60 -0.29
C GLU A 212 20.95 1.21 -1.61
N LEU A 213 19.71 0.68 -1.57
CA LEU A 213 18.93 0.42 -2.78
C LEU A 213 18.65 1.72 -3.54
N LEU A 214 18.26 2.80 -2.86
CA LEU A 214 18.03 4.10 -3.50
C LEU A 214 19.30 4.68 -4.13
N ILE A 215 20.45 4.62 -3.44
CA ILE A 215 21.75 5.04 -3.98
C ILE A 215 22.11 4.19 -5.22
N LYS A 216 21.96 2.88 -5.13
CA LYS A 216 22.20 1.97 -6.25
C LYS A 216 21.31 2.30 -7.45
N MET A 217 20.04 2.61 -7.20
CA MET A 217 19.07 2.99 -8.22
C MET A 217 19.43 4.35 -8.83
N SER A 218 19.83 5.35 -8.03
CA SER A 218 20.19 6.68 -8.53
C SER A 218 21.38 6.67 -9.50
N THR A 219 22.28 5.68 -9.37
CA THR A 219 23.44 5.49 -10.27
C THR A 219 23.19 4.49 -11.40
N SER A 220 22.01 3.94 -11.53
CA SER A 220 21.64 2.97 -12.57
C SER A 220 20.83 3.64 -13.68
N ARG A 221 20.95 3.15 -14.92
CA ARG A 221 20.15 3.62 -16.05
C ARG A 221 18.65 3.54 -15.76
N GLY A 222 18.20 2.43 -15.18
CA GLY A 222 16.79 2.24 -14.97
C GLY A 222 16.42 1.02 -14.12
N LEU A 223 15.12 0.74 -14.12
CA LEU A 223 14.51 -0.41 -13.46
C LEU A 223 13.70 -1.21 -14.47
N ILE A 224 13.89 -2.55 -14.47
CA ILE A 224 12.96 -3.48 -15.14
C ILE A 224 12.12 -4.16 -14.07
N PHE A 225 10.81 -3.96 -14.10
CA PHE A 225 9.86 -4.52 -13.16
C PHE A 225 8.59 -4.99 -13.88
N LEU A 226 8.50 -6.31 -14.12
CA LEU A 226 7.45 -6.97 -14.91
C LEU A 226 6.69 -7.99 -14.03
N PRO A 227 5.81 -7.53 -13.13
CA PRO A 227 5.09 -8.41 -12.22
C PRO A 227 4.16 -9.38 -12.98
N LEU A 228 3.96 -10.58 -12.40
CA LEU A 228 3.14 -11.66 -12.99
C LEU A 228 1.65 -11.52 -12.70
N GLY A 229 1.27 -10.66 -11.80
CA GLY A 229 -0.09 -10.34 -11.46
C GLY A 229 -0.15 -8.90 -10.94
N PHE A 230 -1.34 -8.39 -10.67
CA PHE A 230 -1.52 -7.01 -10.25
C PHE A 230 -0.69 -6.66 -9.02
N ASP A 231 0.28 -5.79 -9.20
CA ASP A 231 0.97 -5.08 -8.12
C ASP A 231 0.35 -3.69 -8.00
N THR A 232 -0.30 -3.44 -6.89
CA THR A 232 -1.26 -2.33 -6.73
C THR A 232 -0.61 -0.96 -6.76
N CYS A 233 0.58 -0.82 -6.16
CA CYS A 233 1.38 0.41 -6.19
C CYS A 233 2.82 0.14 -5.70
N PRO A 234 3.64 -0.57 -6.50
CA PRO A 234 4.99 -0.94 -6.09
C PRO A 234 5.88 0.29 -5.86
N ARG A 235 6.32 0.48 -4.62
CA ARG A 235 7.18 1.61 -4.22
C ARG A 235 8.43 1.73 -5.08
N ILE A 236 9.06 0.60 -5.40
CA ILE A 236 10.31 0.59 -6.18
C ILE A 236 10.15 1.24 -7.57
N VAL A 237 8.97 1.12 -8.17
CA VAL A 237 8.66 1.74 -9.46
C VAL A 237 8.53 3.25 -9.32
N ILE A 238 7.92 3.71 -8.21
CA ILE A 238 7.82 5.14 -7.88
C ILE A 238 9.21 5.69 -7.54
N GLU A 239 9.99 4.98 -6.74
CA GLU A 239 11.35 5.35 -6.36
C GLU A 239 12.25 5.51 -7.60
N ALA A 240 12.18 4.56 -8.54
CA ALA A 240 12.89 4.66 -9.81
C ALA A 240 12.49 5.91 -10.61
N LYS A 241 11.18 6.21 -10.67
CA LYS A 241 10.68 7.42 -11.34
C LYS A 241 11.21 8.69 -10.67
N LEU A 242 11.15 8.78 -9.33
CA LEU A 242 11.62 9.92 -8.55
C LEU A 242 13.13 10.14 -8.62
N LEU A 243 13.89 9.09 -8.94
CA LEU A 243 15.34 9.12 -9.15
C LEU A 243 15.74 9.31 -10.62
N GLY A 244 14.79 9.66 -11.50
CA GLY A 244 15.05 9.91 -12.91
C GLY A 244 15.55 8.69 -13.70
N CYS A 245 15.15 7.48 -13.29
CA CYS A 245 15.48 6.23 -13.97
C CYS A 245 14.53 5.97 -15.15
N ASP A 246 15.02 5.29 -16.18
CA ASP A 246 14.17 4.62 -17.15
C ASP A 246 13.37 3.51 -16.46
N VAL A 247 12.05 3.50 -16.63
CA VAL A 247 11.18 2.52 -15.97
C VAL A 247 10.50 1.65 -17.01
N ILE A 248 10.88 0.36 -17.03
CA ILE A 248 10.28 -0.66 -17.89
C ILE A 248 9.33 -1.50 -17.06
N THR A 249 8.03 -1.38 -17.34
CA THR A 249 6.96 -2.10 -16.62
C THR A 249 5.94 -2.69 -17.59
N ASN A 250 5.03 -3.52 -17.06
CA ASN A 250 3.88 -4.05 -17.77
C ASN A 250 2.56 -3.55 -17.16
N GLU A 251 1.43 -3.97 -17.75
CA GLU A 251 0.06 -3.60 -17.34
C GLU A 251 -0.32 -4.06 -15.92
N ASN A 252 0.44 -4.96 -15.33
CA ASN A 252 0.22 -5.41 -13.97
C ASN A 252 0.67 -4.40 -12.90
N VAL A 253 1.45 -3.37 -13.26
CA VAL A 253 1.70 -2.22 -12.38
C VAL A 253 0.52 -1.28 -12.50
N GLN A 254 -0.42 -1.34 -11.56
CA GLN A 254 -1.73 -0.74 -11.70
C GLN A 254 -1.77 0.80 -11.73
N HIS A 255 -0.75 1.47 -11.20
CA HIS A 255 -0.67 2.93 -11.23
C HIS A 255 0.11 3.48 -12.44
N ARG A 256 0.67 2.62 -13.31
CA ARG A 256 1.62 3.06 -14.34
C ARG A 256 1.01 4.06 -15.33
N ASP A 257 -0.28 3.96 -15.59
CA ASP A 257 -1.01 4.82 -16.54
C ASP A 257 -1.80 5.94 -15.83
N GLU A 258 -1.63 6.12 -14.51
CA GLU A 258 -2.23 7.23 -13.77
C GLU A 258 -1.50 8.54 -14.07
N GLU A 259 -2.24 9.64 -14.21
CA GLU A 259 -1.72 10.96 -14.65
C GLU A 259 -0.52 11.42 -13.79
N TRP A 260 -0.60 11.25 -12.48
CA TRP A 260 0.46 11.65 -11.55
C TRP A 260 1.78 10.90 -11.77
N PHE A 261 1.76 9.74 -12.44
CA PHE A 261 2.96 8.94 -12.71
C PHE A 261 3.58 9.27 -14.08
N SER A 262 3.01 10.17 -14.86
CA SER A 262 3.47 10.49 -16.24
C SER A 262 4.87 11.11 -16.28
N SER A 263 5.22 11.98 -15.33
CA SER A 263 6.54 12.61 -15.21
C SER A 263 7.11 12.50 -13.78
N GLU A 264 8.43 12.73 -13.63
CA GLU A 264 9.07 12.79 -12.30
C GLU A 264 8.46 13.92 -11.46
N GLU A 265 8.25 15.10 -12.06
CA GLU A 265 7.71 16.27 -11.39
C GLU A 265 6.30 16.02 -10.84
N GLN A 266 5.40 15.48 -11.65
CA GLN A 266 4.04 15.14 -11.25
C GLN A 266 4.03 14.05 -10.18
N CYS A 267 4.87 13.02 -10.35
CA CYS A 267 5.03 11.96 -9.37
C CYS A 267 5.47 12.51 -8.01
N ARG A 268 6.46 13.39 -7.99
CA ARG A 268 6.98 14.02 -6.77
C ARG A 268 5.93 14.92 -6.10
N ALA A 269 5.27 15.77 -6.88
CA ALA A 269 4.20 16.64 -6.38
C ALA A 269 3.08 15.82 -5.74
N TYR A 270 2.67 14.74 -6.41
CA TYR A 270 1.65 13.83 -5.90
C TYR A 270 2.09 13.14 -4.59
N MET A 271 3.29 12.57 -4.53
CA MET A 271 3.79 11.85 -3.36
C MET A 271 3.91 12.75 -2.13
N LYS A 272 4.32 14.02 -2.29
CA LYS A 272 4.38 15.02 -1.21
C LYS A 272 3.04 15.25 -0.50
N THR A 273 1.93 14.98 -1.17
CA THR A 273 0.58 15.24 -0.61
C THR A 273 -0.07 14.02 0.07
N ARG A 274 0.50 12.82 -0.06
CA ARG A 274 -0.22 11.59 0.35
C ARG A 274 -0.45 11.48 1.85
N ALA A 275 0.55 11.80 2.67
CA ALA A 275 0.41 11.78 4.12
C ALA A 275 -0.62 12.81 4.61
N SER A 276 -0.55 14.05 4.09
CA SER A 276 -1.52 15.10 4.43
C SER A 276 -2.93 14.78 3.94
N ARG A 277 -3.07 14.10 2.78
CA ARG A 277 -4.37 13.60 2.29
C ARG A 277 -4.99 12.59 3.25
N PHE A 278 -4.17 11.64 3.75
CA PHE A 278 -4.62 10.65 4.73
C PHE A 278 -5.09 11.33 6.02
N TRP A 279 -4.23 12.13 6.63
CA TRP A 279 -4.54 12.76 7.92
C TRP A 279 -5.65 13.82 7.80
N GLY A 280 -5.71 14.58 6.70
CA GLY A 280 -6.75 15.56 6.42
C GLY A 280 -8.16 14.97 6.52
N PHE A 281 -8.37 13.74 6.03
CA PHE A 281 -9.67 13.08 6.16
C PHE A 281 -10.16 12.97 7.61
N TYR A 282 -9.27 12.65 8.55
CA TYR A 282 -9.65 12.45 9.96
C TYR A 282 -9.84 13.76 10.71
N PHE A 283 -9.07 14.81 10.37
CA PHE A 283 -9.12 16.08 11.09
C PHE A 283 -10.21 17.00 10.59
N TRP A 284 -10.52 17.05 9.30
CA TRP A 284 -11.67 17.82 8.78
C TRP A 284 -13.00 17.29 9.33
N LYS A 285 -13.18 15.99 9.36
CA LYS A 285 -14.39 15.36 9.91
C LYS A 285 -14.56 15.61 11.42
N TYR A 286 -13.47 15.89 12.12
CA TYR A 286 -13.47 16.18 13.55
C TYR A 286 -13.85 17.63 13.85
N TYR A 287 -13.48 18.58 13.00
CA TYR A 287 -13.92 19.97 13.12
C TYR A 287 -15.43 20.07 12.87
N ASP A 288 -15.95 19.47 11.82
CA ASP A 288 -17.38 19.46 11.49
C ASP A 288 -18.27 18.80 12.57
N SER A 289 -17.77 17.77 13.24
CA SER A 289 -18.52 17.10 14.32
C SER A 289 -18.48 17.85 15.66
N ASN A 290 -17.49 18.71 15.86
CA ASN A 290 -17.39 19.54 17.08
C ASN A 290 -18.14 20.86 16.91
N GLU A 291 -18.19 21.47 15.74
CA GLU A 291 -19.02 22.67 15.53
C GLU A 291 -20.51 22.37 15.75
N LYS A 292 -21.00 21.20 15.32
CA LYS A 292 -22.40 20.77 15.58
C LYS A 292 -22.73 20.48 17.04
N LYS A 293 -21.73 20.32 17.92
CA LYS A 293 -21.94 20.12 19.36
C LYS A 293 -22.04 21.43 20.15
N TYR A 294 -21.67 22.56 19.55
CA TYR A 294 -21.74 23.87 20.18
C TYR A 294 -22.94 24.71 19.69
N GLU A 295 -23.76 24.15 18.75
CA GLU A 295 -24.98 24.77 18.26
C GLU A 295 -26.28 24.14 18.86
N GLU A 296 -26.17 23.15 19.75
CA GLU A 296 -27.24 22.61 20.62
C GLU A 296 -27.03 23.05 22.09
#